data_e172cda592a0069b50317e6c6ccabfed
#
_entry.id   e172cda592a0069b50317e6c6ccabfed
#
_cell.length_a   1.000
_cell.length_b   1.000
_cell.length_c   1.000
_cell.angle_alpha   90.00
_cell.angle_beta   90.00
_cell.angle_gamma   90.00
#
_symmetry.space_group_name_H-M   'P 1'
#
loop_
_entity.id
_entity.type
_entity.pdbx_description
1 polymer ?
#
loop_
_entity_poly.entity_id
_entity_poly.type
_entity_poly.pdbx_seq_one_letter_code
_entity_poly.pdbx_strand_id
1 'polypeptide(L)'
;MTLQIIPGVTSLRVEPDGSVRIGSAAHYAQFGPQGALLLLGNARVEREFILPPSGFGTGAAKPSETIDTNTVGFAFDLSDKGYFSFEVPSDWDTSADIEIALHWYSTEAYATNSGEVRWAIIWSAIREDGSELISVNNTTTPSADINVPATAKRLIETGIALPAASFERHDVIAFQISRIALVDGNNPTAARAPVLVSAEVEYIANTLGLAV
;
A
#
# COMPACT_ATOMS: atom_id res chain seq x y z
N MET A 1 -35.80 -1.90 21.02
CA MET A 1 -36.72 -2.64 20.12
C MET A 1 -35.86 -3.45 19.17
N THR A 2 -35.90 -4.78 19.21
CA THR A 2 -35.08 -5.61 18.31
C THR A 2 -36.02 -6.10 17.21
N LEU A 3 -35.78 -5.67 15.98
CA LEU A 3 -36.50 -6.19 14.82
C LEU A 3 -35.71 -7.39 14.29
N GLN A 4 -36.19 -8.59 14.52
CA GLN A 4 -35.56 -9.81 14.02
C GLN A 4 -36.15 -10.12 12.64
N ILE A 5 -35.37 -9.93 11.60
CA ILE A 5 -35.78 -10.23 10.23
C ILE A 5 -35.07 -11.52 9.80
N ILE A 6 -35.83 -12.61 9.78
CA ILE A 6 -35.58 -13.93 9.16
C ILE A 6 -34.52 -14.84 9.82
N PRO A 7 -34.83 -16.13 10.05
CA PRO A 7 -33.84 -17.13 10.50
C PRO A 7 -32.73 -17.34 9.46
N GLY A 8 -31.49 -17.19 9.87
CA GLY A 8 -30.29 -17.38 9.03
C GLY A 8 -29.69 -16.11 8.45
N VAL A 9 -30.34 -14.96 8.60
CA VAL A 9 -29.80 -13.66 8.23
C VAL A 9 -29.44 -12.88 9.50
N THR A 10 -28.32 -12.27 9.48
CA THR A 10 -27.79 -11.23 10.33
C THR A 10 -28.85 -10.33 10.95
N SER A 11 -28.77 -10.08 12.23
CA SER A 11 -29.72 -9.25 12.96
C SER A 11 -29.64 -7.78 12.54
N LEU A 12 -30.77 -7.17 12.23
CA LEU A 12 -30.92 -5.72 12.27
C LEU A 12 -31.25 -5.32 13.71
N ARG A 13 -30.44 -4.43 14.27
CA ARG A 13 -30.58 -3.97 15.65
C ARG A 13 -30.49 -2.45 15.71
N VAL A 14 -31.37 -1.85 16.45
CA VAL A 14 -31.28 -0.44 16.85
C VAL A 14 -30.62 -0.41 18.23
N GLU A 15 -29.48 0.26 18.33
CA GLU A 15 -28.74 0.41 19.56
C GLU A 15 -29.28 1.55 20.43
N PRO A 16 -28.98 1.60 21.73
CA PRO A 16 -29.49 2.65 22.63
C PRO A 16 -29.07 4.07 22.25
N ASP A 17 -27.93 4.24 21.53
CA ASP A 17 -27.42 5.50 21.01
C ASP A 17 -28.13 5.97 19.73
N GLY A 18 -29.09 5.20 19.22
CA GLY A 18 -29.83 5.50 18.00
C GLY A 18 -29.18 4.96 16.72
N SER A 19 -28.00 4.33 16.82
CA SER A 19 -27.38 3.70 15.65
C SER A 19 -28.15 2.45 15.19
N VAL A 20 -28.03 2.13 13.90
CA VAL A 20 -28.63 0.93 13.30
C VAL A 20 -27.54 -0.02 12.88
N ARG A 21 -27.56 -1.21 13.41
CA ARG A 21 -26.56 -2.25 13.16
C ARG A 21 -27.14 -3.39 12.32
N ILE A 22 -26.40 -3.80 11.29
CA ILE A 22 -26.76 -4.90 10.37
C ILE A 22 -25.58 -5.88 10.35
N GLY A 23 -25.79 -7.09 10.82
CA GLY A 23 -24.74 -8.11 10.80
C GLY A 23 -24.72 -8.97 12.06
N SER A 24 -23.67 -9.77 12.21
CA SER A 24 -23.43 -10.61 13.38
C SER A 24 -22.84 -9.79 14.55
N ALA A 25 -22.56 -10.44 15.67
CA ALA A 25 -21.92 -9.77 16.82
C ALA A 25 -20.50 -9.26 16.53
N ALA A 26 -19.77 -9.93 15.63
CA ALA A 26 -18.37 -9.65 15.33
C ALA A 26 -18.13 -9.02 13.95
N HIS A 27 -19.06 -9.19 13.01
CA HIS A 27 -18.95 -8.72 11.62
C HIS A 27 -20.23 -7.97 11.24
N TYR A 28 -20.19 -6.65 11.22
CA TYR A 28 -21.38 -5.84 11.00
C TYR A 28 -21.08 -4.50 10.36
N ALA A 29 -22.10 -3.96 9.72
CA ALA A 29 -22.17 -2.56 9.32
C ALA A 29 -23.06 -1.82 10.33
N GLN A 30 -22.67 -0.62 10.74
CA GLN A 30 -23.42 0.21 11.68
C GLN A 30 -23.57 1.62 11.12
N PHE A 31 -24.81 2.08 10.98
CA PHE A 31 -25.11 3.48 10.73
C PHE A 31 -25.09 4.21 12.07
N GLY A 32 -24.12 5.08 12.24
CA GLY A 32 -24.04 5.95 13.41
C GLY A 32 -25.13 7.02 13.40
N PRO A 33 -25.40 7.66 14.55
CA PRO A 33 -26.44 8.71 14.67
C PRO A 33 -26.13 9.94 13.82
N GLN A 34 -24.89 10.11 13.36
CA GLN A 34 -24.45 11.20 12.48
C GLN A 34 -24.40 10.80 11.00
N GLY A 35 -24.90 9.61 10.65
CA GLY A 35 -24.98 9.14 9.27
C GLY A 35 -23.72 8.43 8.74
N ALA A 36 -22.65 8.34 9.51
CA ALA A 36 -21.47 7.57 9.13
C ALA A 36 -21.78 6.06 9.10
N LEU A 37 -21.29 5.34 8.10
CA LEU A 37 -21.37 3.88 8.03
C LEU A 37 -20.04 3.28 8.51
N LEU A 38 -20.07 2.67 9.69
CA LEU A 38 -18.94 1.94 10.27
C LEU A 38 -18.99 0.47 9.84
N LEU A 39 -17.87 -0.07 9.40
CA LEU A 39 -17.69 -1.47 8.98
C LEU A 39 -16.78 -2.20 9.95
N LEU A 40 -17.18 -3.38 10.43
CA LEU A 40 -16.43 -4.15 11.42
C LEU A 40 -16.26 -5.61 11.02
N GLY A 41 -15.13 -6.19 11.39
CA GLY A 41 -14.78 -7.55 11.04
C GLY A 41 -14.70 -7.74 9.52
N ASN A 42 -15.27 -8.81 8.97
CA ASN A 42 -15.25 -9.09 7.53
C ASN A 42 -16.15 -8.15 6.70
N ALA A 43 -16.82 -7.17 7.31
CA ALA A 43 -17.53 -6.12 6.59
C ALA A 43 -16.60 -4.97 6.15
N ARG A 44 -15.34 -4.95 6.59
CA ARG A 44 -14.32 -4.00 6.16
C ARG A 44 -14.07 -4.14 4.66
N VAL A 45 -13.73 -3.04 4.01
CA VAL A 45 -13.50 -2.98 2.58
C VAL A 45 -12.04 -2.66 2.32
N GLU A 46 -11.41 -3.47 1.50
CA GLU A 46 -10.11 -3.16 0.93
C GLU A 46 -10.26 -2.06 -0.11
N ARG A 47 -9.39 -1.07 -0.07
CA ARG A 47 -9.32 0.04 -1.00
C ARG A 47 -7.90 0.24 -1.46
N GLU A 48 -7.79 0.73 -2.67
CA GLU A 48 -6.51 1.03 -3.31
C GLU A 48 -6.57 2.36 -4.04
N PHE A 49 -5.42 3.01 -4.18
CA PHE A 49 -5.22 4.09 -5.14
C PHE A 49 -3.82 4.02 -5.74
N ILE A 50 -3.77 4.30 -7.04
CA ILE A 50 -2.55 4.15 -7.83
C ILE A 50 -1.71 5.42 -7.71
N LEU A 51 -0.41 5.23 -7.50
CA LEU A 51 0.62 6.24 -7.62
C LEU A 51 1.30 6.06 -8.99
N PRO A 52 0.95 6.85 -10.00
CA PRO A 52 1.47 6.65 -11.35
C PRO A 52 2.98 6.96 -11.42
N PRO A 53 3.73 6.31 -12.33
CA PRO A 53 5.17 6.56 -12.48
C PRO A 53 5.51 8.01 -12.79
N SER A 54 4.62 8.74 -13.46
CA SER A 54 4.77 10.17 -13.74
C SER A 54 4.81 11.05 -12.48
N GLY A 55 4.35 10.50 -11.35
CA GLY A 55 4.41 11.15 -10.03
C GLY A 55 5.73 10.93 -9.30
N PHE A 56 6.67 10.14 -9.86
CA PHE A 56 7.96 9.94 -9.22
C PHE A 56 8.77 11.24 -9.18
N GLY A 57 8.91 11.83 -8.01
CA GLY A 57 9.99 12.77 -7.76
C GLY A 57 11.32 12.03 -7.93
N THR A 58 12.27 12.62 -8.65
CA THR A 58 13.57 12.02 -8.91
C THR A 58 14.69 12.93 -8.47
N GLY A 59 15.67 12.37 -7.79
CA GLY A 59 16.91 13.05 -7.39
C GLY A 59 18.08 12.77 -8.32
N ALA A 60 19.30 12.93 -7.82
CA ALA A 60 20.56 12.67 -8.57
C ALA A 60 20.72 11.19 -8.97
N ALA A 61 20.06 10.27 -8.25
CA ALA A 61 20.06 8.83 -8.53
C ALA A 61 18.67 8.42 -9.04
N LYS A 62 18.25 8.96 -10.20
CA LYS A 62 16.96 8.64 -10.76
C LYS A 62 17.01 7.38 -11.60
N PRO A 63 15.97 6.53 -11.54
CA PRO A 63 15.82 5.38 -12.44
C PRO A 63 15.66 5.84 -13.89
N SER A 64 16.05 4.96 -14.81
CA SER A 64 15.94 5.22 -16.24
C SER A 64 14.51 4.97 -16.73
N GLU A 65 13.92 5.94 -17.42
CA GLU A 65 12.64 5.73 -18.09
C GLU A 65 12.78 4.63 -19.14
N THR A 66 11.85 3.72 -19.16
CA THR A 66 11.80 2.58 -20.08
C THR A 66 10.39 2.51 -20.70
N ILE A 67 10.34 2.45 -22.01
CA ILE A 67 9.09 2.29 -22.76
C ILE A 67 9.10 0.91 -23.41
N ASP A 68 8.14 0.09 -23.04
CA ASP A 68 7.91 -1.22 -23.64
C ASP A 68 6.53 -1.27 -24.28
N THR A 69 6.50 -1.15 -25.61
CA THR A 69 5.27 -1.06 -26.42
C THR A 69 4.36 0.07 -25.93
N ASN A 70 3.39 -0.21 -25.07
CA ASN A 70 2.42 0.74 -24.53
C ASN A 70 2.59 1.00 -23.03
N THR A 71 3.62 0.43 -22.41
CA THR A 71 3.87 0.54 -20.98
C THR A 71 5.07 1.43 -20.74
N VAL A 72 4.87 2.46 -19.94
CA VAL A 72 5.95 3.31 -19.44
C VAL A 72 6.29 2.85 -18.02
N GLY A 73 7.55 2.69 -17.74
CA GLY A 73 8.05 2.35 -16.41
C GLY A 73 9.44 2.91 -16.17
N PHE A 74 9.96 2.66 -15.00
CA PHE A 74 11.29 3.10 -14.60
C PHE A 74 12.15 1.89 -14.21
N ALA A 75 13.27 1.71 -14.92
CA ALA A 75 14.24 0.67 -14.61
C ALA A 75 15.09 1.10 -13.41
N PHE A 76 15.06 0.31 -12.35
CA PHE A 76 15.77 0.58 -11.10
C PHE A 76 17.06 -0.22 -11.00
N ASP A 77 18.20 0.44 -11.05
CA ASP A 77 19.47 -0.14 -10.61
C ASP A 77 19.62 -0.03 -9.08
N LEU A 78 20.62 -0.64 -8.49
CA LEU A 78 20.83 -0.73 -7.03
C LEU A 78 20.98 0.64 -6.33
N SER A 79 21.37 1.67 -7.07
CA SER A 79 21.51 3.04 -6.53
C SER A 79 20.32 3.95 -6.78
N ASP A 80 19.35 3.50 -7.58
CA ASP A 80 18.26 4.35 -8.04
C ASP A 80 17.19 4.54 -6.96
N LYS A 81 16.56 5.71 -7.00
CA LYS A 81 15.58 6.16 -6.02
C LYS A 81 14.41 6.85 -6.69
N GLY A 82 13.21 6.44 -6.30
CA GLY A 82 11.96 7.11 -6.63
C GLY A 82 11.30 7.64 -5.36
N TYR A 83 10.61 8.78 -5.43
CA TYR A 83 10.01 9.43 -4.27
C TYR A 83 8.53 9.66 -4.50
N PHE A 84 7.75 9.41 -3.47
CA PHE A 84 6.31 9.63 -3.42
C PHE A 84 5.88 10.19 -2.09
N SER A 85 4.65 10.69 -2.08
CA SER A 85 3.93 10.97 -0.84
C SER A 85 2.44 10.77 -1.05
N PHE A 86 1.75 10.43 0.02
CA PHE A 86 0.29 10.39 0.07
C PHE A 86 -0.18 10.76 1.47
N GLU A 87 -1.41 11.22 1.58
CA GLU A 87 -2.08 11.44 2.84
C GLU A 87 -2.79 10.16 3.28
N VAL A 88 -2.65 9.79 4.55
CA VAL A 88 -3.34 8.63 5.13
C VAL A 88 -4.85 8.87 5.10
N PRO A 89 -5.63 7.98 4.45
CA PRO A 89 -7.05 8.18 4.26
C PRO A 89 -7.84 8.30 5.57
N SER A 90 -8.82 9.20 5.60
CA SER A 90 -9.69 9.43 6.77
C SER A 90 -10.53 8.21 7.16
N ASP A 91 -10.81 7.32 6.22
CA ASP A 91 -11.58 6.10 6.41
C ASP A 91 -10.72 4.85 6.65
N TRP A 92 -9.40 5.00 6.70
CA TRP A 92 -8.49 3.90 7.03
C TRP A 92 -8.78 3.32 8.42
N ASP A 93 -8.74 1.99 8.50
CA ASP A 93 -8.82 1.27 9.77
C ASP A 93 -7.49 1.30 10.50
N THR A 94 -7.41 2.08 11.56
CA THR A 94 -6.18 2.27 12.35
C THR A 94 -5.64 1.00 13.02
N SER A 95 -6.33 -0.13 12.92
CA SER A 95 -5.86 -1.43 13.41
C SER A 95 -5.24 -2.32 12.30
N ALA A 96 -5.23 -1.85 11.06
CA ALA A 96 -4.70 -2.56 9.91
C ALA A 96 -3.53 -1.80 9.29
N ASP A 97 -2.49 -2.51 8.92
CA ASP A 97 -1.35 -1.93 8.19
C ASP A 97 -1.80 -1.36 6.85
N ILE A 98 -1.06 -0.38 6.34
CA ILE A 98 -1.15 0.07 4.95
C ILE A 98 -0.09 -0.69 4.16
N GLU A 99 -0.44 -1.23 3.00
CA GLU A 99 0.49 -1.88 2.11
C GLU A 99 0.84 -0.97 0.93
N ILE A 100 2.13 -0.93 0.58
CA ILE A 100 2.60 -0.33 -0.66
C ILE A 100 2.87 -1.48 -1.63
N ALA A 101 1.99 -1.66 -2.60
CA ALA A 101 2.13 -2.67 -3.64
C ALA A 101 2.91 -2.09 -4.82
N LEU A 102 4.01 -2.75 -5.19
CA LEU A 102 4.88 -2.37 -6.29
C LEU A 102 4.63 -3.29 -7.48
N HIS A 103 4.16 -2.75 -8.59
CA HIS A 103 3.97 -3.48 -9.84
C HIS A 103 5.17 -3.31 -10.74
N TRP A 104 5.88 -4.39 -11.02
CA TRP A 104 7.12 -4.35 -11.78
C TRP A 104 7.29 -5.58 -12.68
N TYR A 105 8.23 -5.51 -13.61
CA TYR A 105 8.61 -6.64 -14.45
C TYR A 105 10.12 -6.61 -14.74
N SER A 106 10.67 -7.75 -15.21
CA SER A 106 12.00 -7.81 -15.80
C SER A 106 11.91 -7.82 -17.32
N THR A 107 12.76 -7.07 -18.00
CA THR A 107 12.84 -7.07 -19.47
C THR A 107 13.38 -8.36 -20.04
N GLU A 108 14.08 -9.15 -19.25
CA GLU A 108 14.66 -10.43 -19.63
C GLU A 108 14.19 -11.57 -18.73
N ALA A 109 14.21 -12.79 -19.30
CA ALA A 109 13.97 -14.01 -18.55
C ALA A 109 15.19 -14.40 -17.73
N TYR A 110 14.94 -14.92 -16.53
CA TYR A 110 15.97 -15.53 -15.70
C TYR A 110 15.76 -17.04 -15.60
N ALA A 111 16.84 -17.81 -15.63
CA ALA A 111 16.74 -19.21 -15.24
C ALA A 111 16.28 -19.30 -13.77
N THR A 112 15.60 -20.38 -13.43
CA THR A 112 15.09 -20.60 -12.07
C THR A 112 16.19 -20.36 -11.02
N ASN A 113 15.91 -19.50 -10.05
CA ASN A 113 16.82 -19.13 -8.95
C ASN A 113 18.12 -18.41 -9.38
N SER A 114 18.14 -17.72 -10.52
CA SER A 114 19.33 -17.02 -10.99
C SER A 114 19.27 -15.49 -10.89
N GLY A 115 18.15 -14.96 -10.48
CA GLY A 115 17.99 -13.52 -10.22
C GLY A 115 16.88 -13.28 -9.24
N GLU A 116 17.16 -12.46 -8.24
CA GLU A 116 16.19 -12.06 -7.22
C GLU A 116 16.20 -10.54 -7.09
N VAL A 117 15.06 -9.97 -6.75
CA VAL A 117 14.90 -8.55 -6.49
C VAL A 117 14.37 -8.36 -5.08
N ARG A 118 15.00 -7.45 -4.35
CA ARG A 118 14.50 -6.96 -3.07
C ARG A 118 14.28 -5.46 -3.18
N TRP A 119 13.07 -5.05 -2.95
CA TRP A 119 12.71 -3.64 -2.82
C TRP A 119 12.85 -3.16 -1.38
N ALA A 120 13.03 -1.89 -1.20
CA ALA A 120 12.96 -1.25 0.10
C ALA A 120 12.23 0.09 -0.02
N ILE A 121 11.44 0.38 1.00
CA ILE A 121 10.82 1.67 1.20
C ILE A 121 11.48 2.31 2.42
N ILE A 122 12.02 3.52 2.25
CA ILE A 122 12.45 4.38 3.36
C ILE A 122 11.38 5.44 3.50
N TRP A 123 10.71 5.49 4.62
CA TRP A 123 9.53 6.33 4.79
C TRP A 123 9.49 7.05 6.14
N SER A 124 8.73 8.13 6.18
CA SER A 124 8.40 8.88 7.38
C SER A 124 6.94 9.27 7.35
N ALA A 125 6.28 9.22 8.51
CA ALA A 125 4.98 9.83 8.71
C ALA A 125 5.19 11.26 9.22
N ILE A 126 4.51 12.22 8.62
CA ILE A 126 4.61 13.63 8.95
C ILE A 126 3.24 14.05 9.43
N ARG A 127 3.13 14.46 10.68
CA ARG A 127 1.86 14.88 11.29
C ARG A 127 1.36 16.17 10.71
N GLU A 128 0.06 16.23 10.48
CA GLU A 128 -0.62 17.43 9.98
C GLU A 128 -0.57 18.60 10.96
N ASP A 129 -0.44 18.34 12.26
CA ASP A 129 -0.44 19.35 13.33
C ASP A 129 0.80 20.28 13.34
N GLY A 130 1.76 20.04 12.45
CA GLY A 130 2.99 20.82 12.34
C GLY A 130 3.99 20.59 13.47
N SER A 131 3.78 19.58 14.31
CA SER A 131 4.67 19.24 15.43
C SER A 131 5.96 18.55 14.99
N GLU A 132 6.02 18.04 13.75
CA GLU A 132 7.15 17.27 13.23
C GLU A 132 7.90 17.98 12.10
N LEU A 133 9.18 17.70 12.02
CA LEU A 133 10.02 18.16 10.91
C LEU A 133 10.06 17.11 9.80
N ILE A 134 9.99 17.52 8.55
CA ILE A 134 10.01 16.66 7.34
C ILE A 134 11.23 15.69 7.30
N SER A 135 12.28 15.95 8.07
CA SER A 135 13.54 15.20 8.01
C SER A 135 13.74 14.17 9.13
N VAL A 136 12.74 13.93 9.99
CA VAL A 136 12.90 13.09 11.18
C VAL A 136 12.17 11.76 11.02
N ASN A 137 12.79 10.69 11.54
CA ASN A 137 12.19 9.35 11.68
C ASN A 137 12.02 8.53 10.38
N ASN A 138 13.07 8.48 9.56
CA ASN A 138 13.08 7.55 8.43
C ASN A 138 13.12 6.08 8.91
N THR A 139 12.08 5.34 8.61
CA THR A 139 12.02 3.89 8.82
C THR A 139 12.30 3.17 7.51
N THR A 140 13.15 2.15 7.52
CA THR A 140 13.41 1.31 6.34
C THR A 140 12.65 0.01 6.46
N THR A 141 11.79 -0.27 5.50
CA THR A 141 11.04 -1.53 5.40
C THR A 141 11.39 -2.22 4.08
N PRO A 142 12.11 -3.35 4.12
CA PRO A 142 12.39 -4.15 2.93
C PRO A 142 11.23 -5.09 2.59
N SER A 143 11.09 -5.42 1.31
CA SER A 143 10.28 -6.57 0.88
C SER A 143 10.99 -7.90 1.21
N ALA A 144 10.30 -9.01 1.00
CA ALA A 144 10.94 -10.30 0.82
C ALA A 144 11.82 -10.29 -0.46
N ASP A 145 12.67 -11.31 -0.60
CA ASP A 145 13.39 -11.59 -1.85
C ASP A 145 12.43 -12.21 -2.86
N ILE A 146 12.30 -11.60 -4.02
CA ILE A 146 11.37 -12.02 -5.05
C ILE A 146 12.14 -12.56 -6.24
N ASN A 147 11.91 -13.83 -6.56
CA ASN A 147 12.49 -14.45 -7.75
C ASN A 147 11.98 -13.79 -9.03
N VAL A 148 12.91 -13.39 -9.89
CA VAL A 148 12.57 -12.92 -11.24
C VAL A 148 12.06 -14.10 -12.06
N PRO A 149 10.89 -14.00 -12.72
CA PRO A 149 10.32 -15.09 -13.47
C PRO A 149 11.21 -15.58 -14.63
N ALA A 150 11.12 -16.87 -14.93
CA ALA A 150 11.72 -17.46 -16.12
C ALA A 150 11.12 -16.96 -17.44
N THR A 151 10.04 -16.19 -17.39
CA THR A 151 9.40 -15.55 -18.54
C THR A 151 9.59 -14.03 -18.43
N ALA A 152 10.24 -13.44 -19.43
CA ALA A 152 10.41 -11.99 -19.50
C ALA A 152 9.08 -11.26 -19.56
N LYS A 153 9.06 -10.01 -19.08
CA LYS A 153 7.91 -9.08 -19.15
C LYS A 153 6.64 -9.55 -18.43
N ARG A 154 6.78 -10.49 -17.52
CA ARG A 154 5.68 -10.88 -16.64
C ARG A 154 5.57 -9.86 -15.51
N LEU A 155 4.37 -9.28 -15.35
CA LEU A 155 4.08 -8.38 -14.25
C LEU A 155 4.11 -9.14 -12.92
N ILE A 156 4.76 -8.55 -11.94
CA ILE A 156 4.93 -9.05 -10.58
C ILE A 156 4.45 -7.95 -9.65
N GLU A 157 3.74 -8.35 -8.63
CA GLU A 157 3.37 -7.50 -7.50
C GLU A 157 4.25 -7.83 -6.30
N THR A 158 4.64 -6.81 -5.56
CA THR A 158 5.42 -6.96 -4.34
C THR A 158 4.88 -5.99 -3.28
N GLY A 159 4.24 -6.53 -2.27
CA GLY A 159 3.70 -5.77 -1.15
C GLY A 159 4.77 -5.45 -0.09
N ILE A 160 4.71 -4.25 0.47
CA ILE A 160 5.53 -3.81 1.60
C ILE A 160 4.61 -3.16 2.62
N ALA A 161 4.41 -3.82 3.77
CA ALA A 161 3.52 -3.32 4.80
C ALA A 161 4.16 -2.20 5.64
N LEU A 162 3.42 -1.13 5.85
CA LEU A 162 3.73 -0.05 6.78
C LEU A 162 2.93 -0.26 8.07
N PRO A 163 3.59 -0.44 9.23
CA PRO A 163 2.91 -0.78 10.48
C PRO A 163 1.93 0.32 10.94
N ALA A 164 0.70 -0.04 11.19
CA ALA A 164 -0.37 0.85 11.63
C ALA A 164 -0.03 1.68 12.89
N ALA A 165 0.80 1.14 13.79
CA ALA A 165 1.19 1.82 15.01
C ALA A 165 2.11 3.05 14.80
N SER A 166 2.56 3.29 13.57
CA SER A 166 3.59 4.30 13.25
C SER A 166 3.04 5.60 12.68
N PHE A 167 1.74 5.70 12.43
CA PHE A 167 1.10 6.88 11.84
C PHE A 167 -0.38 6.97 12.24
N GLU A 168 -0.97 8.11 11.98
CA GLU A 168 -2.38 8.42 12.25
C GLU A 168 -3.10 8.82 10.94
N ARG A 169 -4.42 8.93 10.99
CA ARG A 169 -5.20 9.46 9.86
C ARG A 169 -4.78 10.88 9.57
N HIS A 170 -4.77 11.25 8.29
CA HIS A 170 -4.32 12.55 7.77
C HIS A 170 -2.82 12.83 7.87
N ASP A 171 -2.03 11.94 8.46
CA ASP A 171 -0.58 12.05 8.34
C ASP A 171 -0.16 11.99 6.87
N VAL A 172 0.88 12.71 6.50
CA VAL A 172 1.49 12.59 5.20
C VAL A 172 2.61 11.56 5.26
N ILE A 173 2.44 10.44 4.57
CA ILE A 173 3.50 9.45 4.39
C ILE A 173 4.35 9.89 3.20
N ALA A 174 5.58 10.29 3.48
CA ALA A 174 6.58 10.53 2.45
C ALA A 174 7.53 9.33 2.39
N PHE A 175 7.77 8.78 1.19
CA PHE A 175 8.61 7.60 1.06
C PHE A 175 9.49 7.60 -0.19
N GLN A 176 10.63 6.94 -0.05
CA GLN A 176 11.58 6.65 -1.11
C GLN A 176 11.51 5.16 -1.42
N ILE A 177 11.31 4.80 -2.68
CA ILE A 177 11.49 3.45 -3.18
C ILE A 177 12.92 3.29 -3.68
N SER A 178 13.54 2.18 -3.36
CA SER A 178 14.83 1.78 -3.92
C SER A 178 14.90 0.27 -4.06
N ARG A 179 15.77 -0.19 -4.93
CA ARG A 179 16.18 -1.58 -4.98
C ARG A 179 17.43 -1.76 -4.10
N ILE A 180 17.44 -2.77 -3.24
CA ILE A 180 18.58 -3.07 -2.37
C ILE A 180 19.29 -4.36 -2.79
N ALA A 181 20.61 -4.41 -2.53
CA ALA A 181 21.42 -5.57 -2.84
C ALA A 181 21.03 -6.77 -1.96
N LEU A 182 21.02 -7.95 -2.57
CA LEU A 182 20.90 -9.22 -1.88
C LEU A 182 22.23 -9.65 -1.26
N VAL A 183 22.15 -10.36 -0.16
CA VAL A 183 23.33 -10.84 0.56
C VAL A 183 24.11 -11.89 -0.24
N ASP A 184 23.42 -12.72 -1.01
CA ASP A 184 23.99 -13.79 -1.84
C ASP A 184 24.52 -13.32 -3.20
N GLY A 185 24.29 -12.05 -3.57
CA GLY A 185 24.79 -11.46 -4.80
C GLY A 185 24.00 -11.81 -6.07
N ASN A 186 22.87 -12.51 -5.96
CA ASN A 186 22.01 -12.90 -7.11
C ASN A 186 21.21 -11.75 -7.74
N ASN A 187 21.74 -10.54 -7.67
CA ASN A 187 21.07 -9.35 -8.19
C ASN A 187 21.09 -9.31 -9.72
N PRO A 188 19.97 -8.96 -10.37
CA PRO A 188 19.99 -8.56 -11.77
C PRO A 188 20.97 -7.42 -12.03
N THR A 189 21.72 -7.50 -13.12
CA THR A 189 22.64 -6.44 -13.55
C THR A 189 21.88 -5.17 -13.97
N ALA A 190 22.59 -4.03 -14.11
CA ALA A 190 22.00 -2.78 -14.58
C ALA A 190 21.27 -2.92 -15.93
N ALA A 191 21.82 -3.74 -16.85
CA ALA A 191 21.20 -4.02 -18.14
C ALA A 191 19.88 -4.82 -18.03
N ARG A 192 19.63 -5.44 -16.87
CA ARG A 192 18.45 -6.27 -16.57
C ARG A 192 17.70 -5.77 -15.36
N ALA A 193 17.82 -4.50 -15.07
CA ALA A 193 17.17 -3.88 -13.93
C ALA A 193 15.65 -4.08 -13.98
N PRO A 194 14.99 -4.34 -12.86
CA PRO A 194 13.54 -4.42 -12.81
C PRO A 194 12.92 -3.07 -13.17
N VAL A 195 11.85 -3.12 -13.94
CA VAL A 195 11.11 -1.94 -14.41
C VAL A 195 9.86 -1.79 -13.54
N LEU A 196 9.82 -0.74 -12.72
CA LEU A 196 8.64 -0.39 -11.94
C LEU A 196 7.62 0.33 -12.83
N VAL A 197 6.40 -0.18 -12.85
CA VAL A 197 5.30 0.32 -13.69
C VAL A 197 4.37 1.23 -12.87
N SER A 198 4.03 0.84 -11.66
CA SER A 198 3.21 1.60 -10.72
C SER A 198 3.54 1.23 -9.28
N ALA A 199 3.18 2.10 -8.38
CA ALA A 199 3.01 1.77 -6.98
C ALA A 199 1.55 2.01 -6.62
N GLU A 200 1.00 1.20 -5.74
CA GLU A 200 -0.35 1.34 -5.21
C GLU A 200 -0.29 1.43 -3.70
N VAL A 201 -1.23 2.16 -3.14
CA VAL A 201 -1.45 2.22 -1.70
C VAL A 201 -2.70 1.42 -1.42
N GLU A 202 -2.56 0.32 -0.70
CA GLU A 202 -3.66 -0.57 -0.33
C GLU A 202 -3.92 -0.44 1.16
N TYR A 203 -5.18 -0.33 1.54
CA TYR A 203 -5.57 -0.19 2.93
C TYR A 203 -6.96 -0.76 3.20
N ILE A 204 -7.20 -1.09 4.44
CA ILE A 204 -8.52 -1.51 4.91
C ILE A 204 -9.30 -0.30 5.38
N ALA A 205 -10.47 -0.07 4.78
CA ALA A 205 -11.41 0.94 5.22
C ALA A 205 -12.43 0.35 6.20
N ASN A 206 -12.67 1.04 7.31
CA ASN A 206 -13.68 0.67 8.30
C ASN A 206 -14.87 1.63 8.34
N THR A 207 -14.87 2.68 7.54
CA THR A 207 -15.98 3.62 7.41
C THR A 207 -16.27 3.90 5.94
N LEU A 208 -17.55 4.08 5.61
CA LEU A 208 -18.01 4.61 4.35
C LEU A 208 -18.80 5.89 4.65
N GLY A 209 -18.26 7.01 4.24
CA GLY A 209 -18.82 8.34 4.54
C GLY A 209 -17.92 9.17 5.44
N LEU A 210 -18.09 10.48 5.38
CA LEU A 210 -17.31 11.42 6.19
C LEU A 210 -17.64 11.19 7.68
N ALA A 211 -16.65 10.78 8.45
CA ALA A 211 -16.64 11.07 9.88
C ALA A 211 -16.30 12.57 9.99
N VAL A 212 -17.29 13.40 10.25
CA VAL A 212 -17.12 14.80 10.58
C VAL A 212 -16.87 14.92 12.06
#